data_93854d30c065b58d99cbd3e1bfe57cf0
#
_entry.id   93854d30c065b58d99cbd3e1bfe57cf0
#
_cell.length_a   1.000
_cell.length_b   1.000
_cell.length_c   1.000
_cell.angle_alpha   90.00
_cell.angle_beta   90.00
_cell.angle_gamma   90.00
#
_symmetry.space_group_name_H-M   'P 1'
#
loop_
_entity.id
_entity.type
_entity.pdbx_description
1 polymer ?
#
loop_
_entity_poly.entity_id
_entity_poly.type
_entity_poly.pdbx_seq_one_letter_code
_entity_poly.pdbx_strand_id
1 'polypeptide(L)'
;MRTGAYLYPWDVDGDPAAAGRIAGLGLTEVTLAAAYHAVRAVTRYHPWHRIVTRDAGIYYRPDPGHWAGAALRPAVAEPSFAQATASLRGAGISVTAWLVVTHHCGLGTAAGECAIRNAYGDIYPWALCAGSAEVREYAARLAAEAAGLPGIGALELEACGWYGFGHGSAHDKTGTVAPAGAGPWLLSLCFCASCRDAYRAAGADPDGLARLVRAAADGEAALPAEAAAVLDGARAAAAQRLAGQVLAAVRAAAPGLPVLVHADPDPRAVGANPGYDPGWLCGPGGADGVVLACTDPVTAADLVARTATAAPPGTRIAATLLAVAGLGGDPASLTAQAAAARAAGATELRVYHAGLADPGDLAAIRTLCQPAG
;
A
#
# COMPACT_ATOMS: atom_id res chain seq x y z
N MET A 1 -12.82 -3.07 -19.41
CA MET A 1 -11.97 -2.55 -18.31
C MET A 1 -11.70 -3.68 -17.33
N ARG A 2 -10.49 -3.78 -16.77
CA ARG A 2 -10.15 -4.80 -15.78
C ARG A 2 -10.86 -4.50 -14.46
N THR A 3 -11.41 -5.54 -13.84
CA THR A 3 -11.97 -5.47 -12.49
C THR A 3 -11.35 -6.58 -11.65
N GLY A 4 -10.64 -6.19 -10.61
CA GLY A 4 -9.97 -7.07 -9.68
C GLY A 4 -10.54 -6.98 -8.28
N ALA A 5 -10.20 -7.94 -7.41
CA ALA A 5 -10.50 -7.88 -5.99
C ALA A 5 -9.30 -8.31 -5.15
N TYR A 6 -9.20 -7.76 -3.95
CA TYR A 6 -8.19 -8.16 -2.97
C TYR A 6 -8.58 -9.47 -2.30
N LEU A 7 -7.58 -10.33 -2.10
CA LEU A 7 -7.67 -11.57 -1.33
C LEU A 7 -6.41 -11.77 -0.49
N TYR A 8 -6.56 -12.49 0.59
CA TYR A 8 -5.44 -13.13 1.29
C TYR A 8 -5.25 -14.57 0.84
N PRO A 9 -4.05 -15.15 0.92
CA PRO A 9 -3.82 -16.55 0.53
C PRO A 9 -4.75 -17.54 1.23
N TRP A 10 -5.05 -17.35 2.50
CA TRP A 10 -6.00 -18.22 3.27
C TRP A 10 -7.47 -18.08 2.87
N ASP A 11 -7.84 -17.13 2.01
CA ASP A 11 -9.19 -17.07 1.44
C ASP A 11 -9.36 -18.12 0.34
N VAL A 12 -8.25 -18.71 -0.14
CA VAL A 12 -8.19 -19.65 -1.26
C VAL A 12 -7.53 -20.97 -0.87
N ASP A 13 -6.39 -20.91 -0.18
CA ASP A 13 -5.64 -22.10 0.21
C ASP A 13 -6.42 -22.91 1.26
N GLY A 14 -6.55 -24.23 1.04
CA GLY A 14 -7.33 -25.12 1.91
C GLY A 14 -8.85 -25.11 1.64
N ASP A 15 -9.35 -24.28 0.71
CA ASP A 15 -10.76 -24.31 0.28
C ASP A 15 -10.87 -24.65 -1.22
N PRO A 16 -11.21 -25.89 -1.60
CA PRO A 16 -11.28 -26.31 -3.00
C PRO A 16 -12.38 -25.60 -3.80
N ALA A 17 -13.37 -24.97 -3.14
CA ALA A 17 -14.44 -24.24 -3.80
C ALA A 17 -14.10 -22.73 -3.99
N ALA A 18 -13.06 -22.23 -3.36
CA ALA A 18 -12.76 -20.79 -3.33
C ALA A 18 -12.52 -20.21 -4.71
N ALA A 19 -11.62 -20.79 -5.51
CA ALA A 19 -11.29 -20.27 -6.83
C ALA A 19 -12.51 -20.25 -7.77
N GLY A 20 -13.35 -21.28 -7.75
CA GLY A 20 -14.62 -21.31 -8.50
C GLY A 20 -15.61 -20.26 -8.02
N ARG A 21 -15.70 -20.03 -6.71
CA ARG A 21 -16.55 -18.99 -6.12
C ARG A 21 -16.12 -17.59 -6.55
N ILE A 22 -14.82 -17.32 -6.55
CA ILE A 22 -14.24 -16.04 -7.00
C ILE A 22 -14.42 -15.85 -8.52
N ALA A 23 -14.16 -16.88 -9.33
CA ALA A 23 -14.41 -16.83 -10.77
C ALA A 23 -15.89 -16.54 -11.11
N GLY A 24 -16.80 -17.11 -10.33
CA GLY A 24 -18.25 -16.88 -10.44
C GLY A 24 -18.71 -15.44 -10.16
N LEU A 25 -17.84 -14.56 -9.66
CA LEU A 25 -18.10 -13.13 -9.51
C LEU A 25 -17.90 -12.35 -10.83
N GLY A 26 -17.25 -12.94 -11.83
CA GLY A 26 -16.91 -12.26 -13.08
C GLY A 26 -15.66 -11.38 -13.00
N LEU A 27 -14.86 -11.53 -11.95
CA LEU A 27 -13.58 -10.84 -11.80
C LEU A 27 -12.56 -11.35 -12.82
N THR A 28 -11.76 -10.46 -13.38
CA THR A 28 -10.69 -10.81 -14.33
C THR A 28 -9.33 -10.99 -13.67
N GLU A 29 -9.19 -10.47 -12.44
CA GLU A 29 -7.92 -10.41 -11.71
C GLU A 29 -8.17 -10.49 -10.20
N VAL A 30 -7.18 -11.02 -9.48
CA VAL A 30 -7.09 -10.98 -8.02
C VAL A 30 -5.77 -10.33 -7.62
N THR A 31 -5.83 -9.38 -6.72
CA THR A 31 -4.67 -8.82 -6.03
C THR A 31 -4.50 -9.63 -4.74
N LEU A 32 -3.51 -10.54 -4.72
CA LEU A 32 -3.29 -11.53 -3.68
C LEU A 32 -2.11 -11.11 -2.81
N ALA A 33 -2.29 -11.08 -1.47
CA ALA A 33 -1.23 -10.69 -0.56
C ALA A 33 -0.06 -11.69 -0.61
N ALA A 34 1.13 -11.20 -0.99
CA ALA A 34 2.40 -11.94 -0.95
C ALA A 34 3.27 -11.51 0.23
N ALA A 35 3.18 -10.22 0.64
CA ALA A 35 3.75 -9.68 1.87
C ALA A 35 2.75 -8.72 2.50
N TYR A 36 2.47 -8.89 3.80
CA TYR A 36 1.44 -8.10 4.47
C TYR A 36 1.84 -7.74 5.90
N HIS A 37 1.21 -6.69 6.44
CA HIS A 37 1.34 -6.33 7.84
C HIS A 37 0.55 -7.30 8.76
N ALA A 38 0.60 -7.10 10.08
CA ALA A 38 -0.16 -7.90 11.02
C ALA A 38 -1.67 -7.77 10.77
N VAL A 39 -2.38 -8.89 10.84
CA VAL A 39 -3.81 -8.95 10.51
C VAL A 39 -4.56 -9.92 11.41
N ARG A 40 -5.80 -9.56 11.71
CA ARG A 40 -6.83 -10.45 12.22
C ARG A 40 -8.04 -10.36 11.30
N ALA A 41 -8.35 -11.45 10.60
CA ALA A 41 -9.39 -11.50 9.59
C ALA A 41 -10.43 -12.58 9.90
N VAL A 42 -11.67 -12.39 9.42
CA VAL A 42 -12.70 -13.41 9.38
C VAL A 42 -12.71 -14.04 8.00
N THR A 43 -12.48 -15.34 7.90
CA THR A 43 -12.58 -16.10 6.65
C THR A 43 -13.91 -16.86 6.61
N ARG A 44 -14.95 -16.19 6.12
CA ARG A 44 -16.34 -16.65 6.18
C ARG A 44 -16.57 -18.00 5.50
N TYR A 45 -15.91 -18.24 4.39
CA TYR A 45 -16.19 -19.38 3.52
C TYR A 45 -15.21 -20.54 3.69
N HIS A 46 -14.11 -20.33 4.40
CA HIS A 46 -13.11 -21.38 4.59
C HIS A 46 -13.68 -22.56 5.38
N PRO A 47 -13.50 -23.82 4.94
CA PRO A 47 -14.14 -24.98 5.56
C PRO A 47 -13.66 -25.25 6.99
N TRP A 48 -12.38 -24.89 7.31
CA TRP A 48 -11.73 -25.27 8.58
C TRP A 48 -11.51 -24.09 9.54
N HIS A 49 -11.50 -22.85 9.04
CA HIS A 49 -11.19 -21.65 9.84
C HIS A 49 -12.33 -20.64 9.78
N ARG A 50 -12.42 -19.80 10.84
CA ARG A 50 -13.28 -18.61 10.86
C ARG A 50 -12.50 -17.37 11.22
N ILE A 51 -11.44 -17.51 12.02
CA ILE A 51 -10.55 -16.41 12.40
C ILE A 51 -9.14 -16.80 12.00
N VAL A 52 -8.48 -15.92 11.29
CA VAL A 52 -7.07 -16.00 10.96
C VAL A 52 -6.36 -14.83 11.62
N THR A 53 -5.28 -15.11 12.34
CA THR A 53 -4.37 -14.09 12.88
C THR A 53 -2.98 -14.37 12.35
N ARG A 54 -2.34 -13.35 11.79
CA ARG A 54 -0.96 -13.44 11.30
C ARG A 54 -0.18 -12.20 11.72
N ASP A 55 1.08 -12.39 12.05
CA ASP A 55 2.04 -11.30 12.18
C ASP A 55 2.47 -10.78 10.81
N ALA A 56 3.11 -9.61 10.80
CA ALA A 56 3.66 -9.03 9.58
C ALA A 56 4.73 -9.96 8.97
N GLY A 57 4.63 -10.23 7.67
CA GLY A 57 5.56 -11.14 6.99
C GLY A 57 5.16 -11.48 5.55
N ILE A 58 5.90 -12.42 4.98
CA ILE A 58 5.69 -12.92 3.63
C ILE A 58 4.92 -14.25 3.64
N TYR A 59 4.16 -14.50 2.59
CA TYR A 59 3.33 -15.72 2.42
C TYR A 59 3.94 -16.69 1.38
N TYR A 60 5.23 -16.57 1.14
CA TYR A 60 5.99 -17.48 0.28
C TYR A 60 7.31 -17.89 0.99
N ARG A 61 8.03 -18.86 0.43
CA ARG A 61 9.35 -19.25 0.94
C ARG A 61 10.41 -18.37 0.32
N PRO A 62 11.17 -17.58 1.12
CA PRO A 62 12.23 -16.74 0.59
C PRO A 62 13.44 -17.57 0.15
N ASP A 63 14.16 -17.09 -0.85
CA ASP A 63 15.49 -17.63 -1.18
C ASP A 63 16.53 -17.16 -0.15
N PRO A 64 17.13 -18.06 0.65
CA PRO A 64 18.14 -17.69 1.63
C PRO A 64 19.35 -16.97 1.01
N GLY A 65 19.72 -17.31 -0.23
CA GLY A 65 20.83 -16.67 -0.95
C GLY A 65 20.52 -15.21 -1.30
N HIS A 66 19.28 -14.93 -1.69
CA HIS A 66 18.81 -13.56 -1.98
C HIS A 66 18.88 -12.64 -0.74
N TRP A 67 18.67 -13.19 0.44
CA TRP A 67 18.68 -12.45 1.71
C TRP A 67 20.03 -12.54 2.47
N ALA A 68 21.06 -13.17 1.89
CA ALA A 68 22.36 -13.25 2.53
C ALA A 68 22.96 -11.85 2.72
N GLY A 69 23.44 -11.56 3.93
CA GLY A 69 24.04 -10.27 4.29
C GLY A 69 23.06 -9.10 4.48
N ALA A 70 21.75 -9.26 4.21
CA ALA A 70 20.77 -8.20 4.42
C ALA A 70 20.61 -7.88 5.92
N ALA A 71 20.58 -6.57 6.25
CA ALA A 71 20.36 -6.10 7.62
C ALA A 71 18.93 -6.37 8.09
N LEU A 72 17.95 -6.17 7.21
CA LEU A 72 16.55 -6.48 7.46
C LEU A 72 16.13 -7.66 6.60
N ARG A 73 15.38 -8.61 7.19
CA ARG A 73 14.87 -9.80 6.50
C ARG A 73 13.39 -10.00 6.81
N PRO A 74 12.58 -10.45 5.84
CA PRO A 74 11.17 -10.73 6.11
C PRO A 74 11.02 -11.97 7.00
N ALA A 75 10.05 -11.94 7.89
CA ALA A 75 9.55 -13.14 8.56
C ALA A 75 8.63 -13.91 7.60
N VAL A 76 8.64 -15.24 7.68
CA VAL A 76 7.68 -16.07 6.96
C VAL A 76 6.45 -16.25 7.84
N ALA A 77 5.31 -15.67 7.43
CA ALA A 77 4.05 -15.81 8.16
C ALA A 77 3.40 -17.17 7.85
N GLU A 78 3.27 -17.51 6.55
CA GLU A 78 2.76 -18.81 6.07
C GLU A 78 3.04 -18.93 4.56
N PRO A 79 3.65 -20.03 4.06
CA PRO A 79 4.01 -20.13 2.64
C PRO A 79 2.86 -20.65 1.76
N SER A 80 1.69 -20.03 1.80
CA SER A 80 0.45 -20.42 1.11
C SER A 80 0.23 -19.71 -0.24
N PHE A 81 1.02 -18.67 -0.57
CA PHE A 81 0.83 -17.85 -1.77
C PHE A 81 0.87 -18.66 -3.07
N ALA A 82 1.83 -19.59 -3.22
CA ALA A 82 1.99 -20.35 -4.45
C ALA A 82 0.78 -21.25 -4.74
N GLN A 83 0.25 -21.92 -3.70
CA GLN A 83 -0.93 -22.78 -3.81
C GLN A 83 -2.18 -21.98 -4.16
N ALA A 84 -2.40 -20.85 -3.49
CA ALA A 84 -3.51 -19.95 -3.77
C ALA A 84 -3.45 -19.41 -5.20
N THR A 85 -2.25 -18.99 -5.65
CA THR A 85 -2.01 -18.54 -7.03
C THR A 85 -2.32 -19.63 -8.04
N ALA A 86 -1.85 -20.85 -7.82
CA ALA A 86 -2.13 -21.99 -8.72
C ALA A 86 -3.63 -22.27 -8.85
N SER A 87 -4.37 -22.25 -7.72
CA SER A 87 -5.82 -22.47 -7.68
C SER A 87 -6.58 -21.40 -8.45
N LEU A 88 -6.25 -20.12 -8.26
CA LEU A 88 -6.88 -18.99 -8.96
C LEU A 88 -6.61 -19.04 -10.47
N ARG A 89 -5.36 -19.31 -10.86
CA ARG A 89 -4.99 -19.44 -12.27
C ARG A 89 -5.67 -20.65 -12.94
N GLY A 90 -5.82 -21.75 -12.23
CA GLY A 90 -6.58 -22.91 -12.70
C GLY A 90 -8.05 -22.60 -12.97
N ALA A 91 -8.60 -21.59 -12.31
CA ALA A 91 -9.95 -21.07 -12.57
C ALA A 91 -9.99 -19.91 -13.60
N GLY A 92 -8.88 -19.63 -14.30
CA GLY A 92 -8.80 -18.59 -15.34
C GLY A 92 -8.62 -17.17 -14.84
N ILE A 93 -8.28 -16.95 -13.56
CA ILE A 93 -8.11 -15.64 -12.94
C ILE A 93 -6.63 -15.25 -12.98
N SER A 94 -6.33 -14.03 -13.44
CA SER A 94 -4.99 -13.45 -13.34
C SER A 94 -4.67 -13.08 -11.89
N VAL A 95 -3.40 -13.23 -11.48
CA VAL A 95 -2.96 -12.90 -10.12
C VAL A 95 -1.92 -11.79 -10.14
N THR A 96 -2.19 -10.72 -9.40
CA THR A 96 -1.24 -9.66 -9.07
C THR A 96 -0.73 -9.91 -7.65
N ALA A 97 0.59 -9.92 -7.45
CA ALA A 97 1.16 -10.07 -6.11
C ALA A 97 1.13 -8.72 -5.39
N TRP A 98 0.55 -8.70 -4.19
CA TRP A 98 0.39 -7.52 -3.35
C TRP A 98 1.43 -7.51 -2.23
N LEU A 99 2.21 -6.42 -2.16
CA LEU A 99 3.27 -6.25 -1.18
C LEU A 99 3.02 -4.99 -0.35
N VAL A 100 2.92 -5.13 0.95
CA VAL A 100 3.00 -4.02 1.89
C VAL A 100 4.47 -3.81 2.28
N VAL A 101 5.02 -2.63 2.00
CA VAL A 101 6.47 -2.41 1.98
C VAL A 101 6.99 -1.82 3.29
N THR A 102 6.59 -0.60 3.65
CA THR A 102 7.13 0.11 4.84
C THR A 102 6.25 -0.01 6.09
N HIS A 103 5.07 -0.62 6.00
CA HIS A 103 4.21 -0.90 7.14
C HIS A 103 4.51 -2.31 7.69
N HIS A 104 5.36 -2.41 8.72
CA HIS A 104 5.84 -3.71 9.21
C HIS A 104 6.20 -3.68 10.70
N CYS A 105 5.25 -4.00 11.58
CA CYS A 105 5.43 -3.95 13.03
C CYS A 105 6.62 -4.79 13.54
N GLY A 106 6.83 -5.99 13.01
CA GLY A 106 7.90 -6.88 13.45
C GLY A 106 9.30 -6.30 13.20
N LEU A 107 9.55 -5.78 11.97
CA LEU A 107 10.85 -5.17 11.64
C LEU A 107 11.06 -3.86 12.38
N GLY A 108 10.06 -2.99 12.46
CA GLY A 108 10.19 -1.73 13.18
C GLY A 108 10.39 -1.91 14.69
N THR A 109 9.87 -3.00 15.27
CA THR A 109 10.16 -3.35 16.68
C THR A 109 11.58 -3.91 16.84
N ALA A 110 12.02 -4.77 15.94
CA ALA A 110 13.33 -5.41 16.03
C ALA A 110 14.49 -4.46 15.68
N ALA A 111 14.27 -3.51 14.77
CA ALA A 111 15.25 -2.54 14.28
C ALA A 111 14.69 -1.11 14.41
N GLY A 112 14.51 -0.65 15.65
CA GLY A 112 13.90 0.64 15.96
C GLY A 112 14.63 1.86 15.38
N GLU A 113 15.90 1.75 15.02
CA GLU A 113 16.67 2.77 14.30
C GLU A 113 16.22 2.93 12.85
N CYS A 114 15.61 1.89 12.27
CA CYS A 114 15.02 1.89 10.94
C CYS A 114 13.56 2.37 10.93
N ALA A 115 12.93 2.50 12.09
CA ALA A 115 11.57 2.98 12.24
C ALA A 115 11.49 4.51 12.18
N ILE A 116 10.31 5.02 11.87
CA ILE A 116 10.03 6.46 11.96
C ILE A 116 10.16 6.90 13.42
N ARG A 117 10.82 8.04 13.63
CA ARG A 117 10.91 8.74 14.91
C ARG A 117 10.37 10.14 14.70
N ASN A 118 9.27 10.49 15.37
CA ASN A 118 8.63 11.78 15.21
C ASN A 118 9.42 12.94 15.87
N ALA A 119 8.91 14.16 15.78
CA ALA A 119 9.57 15.36 16.33
C ALA A 119 9.67 15.37 17.87
N TYR A 120 8.86 14.56 18.57
CA TYR A 120 8.91 14.39 20.03
C TYR A 120 9.90 13.31 20.46
N GLY A 121 10.41 12.51 19.53
CA GLY A 121 11.30 11.38 19.77
C GLY A 121 10.61 10.04 19.87
N ASP A 122 9.28 9.96 19.70
CA ASP A 122 8.53 8.71 19.74
C ASP A 122 8.83 7.87 18.51
N ILE A 123 9.05 6.58 18.73
CA ILE A 123 9.31 5.61 17.67
C ILE A 123 7.98 4.99 17.23
N TYR A 124 7.79 4.88 15.92
CA TYR A 124 6.65 4.18 15.31
C TYR A 124 7.06 2.77 14.87
N PRO A 125 6.94 1.75 15.73
CA PRO A 125 7.39 0.40 15.40
C PRO A 125 6.64 -0.23 14.22
N TRP A 126 5.51 0.33 13.83
CA TRP A 126 4.71 -0.11 12.67
C TRP A 126 5.14 0.54 11.34
N ALA A 127 6.02 1.54 11.35
CA ALA A 127 6.36 2.34 10.17
C ALA A 127 7.87 2.44 9.96
N LEU A 128 8.38 1.81 8.91
CA LEU A 128 9.79 1.88 8.51
C LEU A 128 10.08 3.21 7.80
N CYS A 129 11.26 3.77 8.06
CA CYS A 129 11.66 5.06 7.51
C CYS A 129 12.22 4.91 6.08
N ALA A 130 11.57 5.52 5.09
CA ALA A 130 12.05 5.57 3.69
C ALA A 130 13.44 6.23 3.53
N GLY A 131 13.87 7.03 4.52
CA GLY A 131 15.20 7.64 4.57
C GLY A 131 16.33 6.68 4.92
N SER A 132 16.05 5.53 5.61
CA SER A 132 17.05 4.53 5.97
C SER A 132 17.53 3.76 4.73
N ALA A 133 18.84 3.53 4.64
CA ALA A 133 19.43 2.73 3.56
C ALA A 133 19.03 1.26 3.67
N GLU A 134 18.99 0.74 4.88
CA GLU A 134 18.60 -0.64 5.21
C GLU A 134 17.14 -0.91 4.82
N VAL A 135 16.25 0.06 5.05
CA VAL A 135 14.84 -0.05 4.64
C VAL A 135 14.72 -0.06 3.12
N ARG A 136 15.47 0.80 2.42
CA ARG A 136 15.45 0.81 0.96
C ARG A 136 16.00 -0.48 0.37
N GLU A 137 17.07 -1.03 0.95
CA GLU A 137 17.62 -2.32 0.54
C GLU A 137 16.60 -3.44 0.77
N TYR A 138 15.99 -3.50 1.96
CA TYR A 138 14.92 -4.45 2.28
C TYR A 138 13.78 -4.38 1.25
N ALA A 139 13.26 -3.18 1.00
CA ALA A 139 12.16 -2.97 0.07
C ALA A 139 12.50 -3.41 -1.37
N ALA A 140 13.71 -3.10 -1.83
CA ALA A 140 14.19 -3.50 -3.15
C ALA A 140 14.34 -5.02 -3.27
N ARG A 141 14.92 -5.68 -2.26
CA ARG A 141 15.05 -7.14 -2.22
C ARG A 141 13.68 -7.83 -2.17
N LEU A 142 12.77 -7.35 -1.31
CA LEU A 142 11.42 -7.89 -1.19
C LEU A 142 10.67 -7.85 -2.54
N ALA A 143 10.71 -6.71 -3.22
CA ALA A 143 10.01 -6.54 -4.49
C ALA A 143 10.68 -7.35 -5.63
N ALA A 144 12.01 -7.40 -5.68
CA ALA A 144 12.75 -8.19 -6.67
C ALA A 144 12.48 -9.70 -6.51
N GLU A 145 12.47 -10.22 -5.28
CA GLU A 145 12.15 -11.62 -5.01
C GLU A 145 10.70 -11.93 -5.40
N ALA A 146 9.76 -11.07 -4.98
CA ALA A 146 8.35 -11.25 -5.31
C ALA A 146 8.08 -11.16 -6.82
N ALA A 147 8.85 -10.39 -7.57
CA ALA A 147 8.75 -10.31 -9.03
C ALA A 147 9.07 -11.65 -9.73
N GLY A 148 9.84 -12.53 -9.07
CA GLY A 148 10.15 -13.87 -9.54
C GLY A 148 9.11 -14.94 -9.12
N LEU A 149 8.07 -14.60 -8.38
CA LEU A 149 7.07 -15.58 -7.94
C LEU A 149 6.32 -16.19 -9.12
N PRO A 150 6.16 -17.52 -9.15
CA PRO A 150 5.53 -18.20 -10.28
C PRO A 150 4.05 -17.83 -10.40
N GLY A 151 3.62 -17.54 -11.62
CA GLY A 151 2.20 -17.39 -11.95
C GLY A 151 1.63 -15.99 -11.71
N ILE A 152 2.40 -15.02 -11.30
CA ILE A 152 1.93 -13.63 -11.21
C ILE A 152 1.97 -12.95 -12.58
N GLY A 153 1.05 -11.99 -12.78
CA GLY A 153 0.97 -11.15 -13.97
C GLY A 153 1.35 -9.68 -13.73
N ALA A 154 1.47 -9.29 -12.46
CA ALA A 154 1.87 -7.93 -12.05
C ALA A 154 2.30 -7.90 -10.58
N LEU A 155 2.93 -6.80 -10.16
CA LEU A 155 3.13 -6.43 -8.76
C LEU A 155 2.27 -5.21 -8.40
N GLU A 156 1.77 -5.18 -7.17
CA GLU A 156 1.10 -4.04 -6.57
C GLU A 156 1.76 -3.71 -5.23
N LEU A 157 2.30 -2.48 -5.11
CA LEU A 157 3.13 -2.04 -3.99
C LEU A 157 2.35 -1.06 -3.13
N GLU A 158 1.95 -1.49 -1.94
CA GLU A 158 1.31 -0.66 -0.91
C GLU A 158 2.34 -0.15 0.08
N ALA A 159 2.12 1.05 0.64
CA ALA A 159 3.03 1.67 1.59
C ALA A 159 4.48 1.74 1.08
N CYS A 160 4.69 1.86 -0.23
CA CYS A 160 6.01 2.01 -0.83
C CYS A 160 6.47 3.48 -0.75
N GLY A 161 6.58 4.01 0.47
CA GLY A 161 6.88 5.42 0.74
C GLY A 161 6.76 5.76 2.22
N TRP A 162 6.19 6.93 2.53
CA TRP A 162 5.98 7.40 3.90
C TRP A 162 4.66 6.85 4.48
N TYR A 163 4.76 5.78 5.27
CA TYR A 163 3.60 5.28 6.02
C TYR A 163 3.24 6.20 7.19
N GLY A 164 4.23 6.62 7.98
CA GLY A 164 4.07 7.64 9.04
C GLY A 164 3.06 7.28 10.11
N PHE A 165 2.19 8.24 10.41
CA PHE A 165 1.12 8.15 11.41
C PHE A 165 -0.09 7.30 10.94
N GLY A 166 0.05 6.49 9.90
CA GLY A 166 -0.95 5.49 9.53
C GLY A 166 -1.25 4.53 10.70
N HIS A 167 -2.35 3.77 10.60
CA HIS A 167 -2.76 2.87 11.68
C HIS A 167 -1.66 1.87 12.09
N GLY A 168 -1.57 1.56 13.38
CA GLY A 168 -0.57 0.64 13.94
C GLY A 168 -0.98 -0.82 13.89
N SER A 169 -2.11 -1.18 13.30
CA SER A 169 -2.73 -2.52 13.34
C SER A 169 -3.00 -3.01 14.77
N ALA A 170 -3.15 -2.07 15.71
CA ALA A 170 -3.47 -2.29 17.10
C ALA A 170 -4.81 -1.61 17.43
N HIS A 171 -5.16 -1.54 18.72
CA HIS A 171 -6.33 -0.78 19.15
C HIS A 171 -5.96 0.71 19.25
N ASP A 172 -5.98 1.42 18.12
CA ASP A 172 -5.59 2.82 18.04
C ASP A 172 -6.49 3.76 18.86
N LYS A 173 -5.88 4.71 19.55
CA LYS A 173 -6.53 5.74 20.37
C LYS A 173 -6.09 7.13 19.93
N THR A 174 -6.25 7.41 18.64
CA THR A 174 -5.71 8.58 17.95
C THR A 174 -6.74 9.68 17.68
N GLY A 175 -7.90 9.63 18.34
CA GLY A 175 -9.04 10.51 18.06
C GLY A 175 -8.82 12.00 18.33
N THR A 176 -7.72 12.38 18.98
CA THR A 176 -7.34 13.81 19.13
C THR A 176 -6.68 14.39 17.87
N VAL A 177 -6.26 13.53 16.93
CA VAL A 177 -5.67 13.95 15.66
C VAL A 177 -6.75 13.87 14.60
N ALA A 178 -7.18 15.02 14.08
CA ALA A 178 -8.16 15.04 13.00
C ALA A 178 -7.58 14.38 11.75
N PRO A 179 -8.31 13.46 11.10
CA PRO A 179 -7.87 12.81 9.86
C PRO A 179 -7.58 13.79 8.73
N ALA A 180 -8.41 14.86 8.64
CA ALA A 180 -8.20 15.95 7.72
C ALA A 180 -7.37 17.07 8.41
N GLY A 181 -6.40 17.62 7.67
CA GLY A 181 -5.55 18.69 8.15
C GLY A 181 -4.07 18.30 8.25
N ALA A 182 -3.29 19.18 8.87
CA ALA A 182 -1.83 19.02 8.95
C ALA A 182 -1.35 17.99 9.99
N GLY A 183 -2.21 17.59 10.94
CA GLY A 183 -1.83 16.72 12.06
C GLY A 183 -1.18 15.41 11.65
N PRO A 184 -1.81 14.59 10.80
CA PRO A 184 -1.21 13.34 10.36
C PRO A 184 0.13 13.53 9.66
N TRP A 185 0.29 14.57 8.84
CA TRP A 185 1.54 14.89 8.17
C TRP A 185 2.62 15.34 9.17
N LEU A 186 2.31 16.27 10.09
CA LEU A 186 3.26 16.76 11.10
C LEU A 186 3.79 15.62 11.98
N LEU A 187 2.89 14.73 12.43
CA LEU A 187 3.26 13.56 13.23
C LEU A 187 4.01 12.49 12.42
N SER A 188 3.91 12.51 11.08
CA SER A 188 4.63 11.61 10.21
C SER A 188 6.03 12.08 9.82
N LEU A 189 6.41 13.31 10.16
CA LEU A 189 7.75 13.82 9.89
C LEU A 189 8.79 13.07 10.73
N CYS A 190 9.80 12.51 10.06
CA CYS A 190 10.80 11.66 10.70
C CYS A 190 12.05 12.45 11.10
N PHE A 191 12.52 12.22 12.31
CA PHE A 191 13.75 12.78 12.88
C PHE A 191 14.75 11.68 13.30
N CYS A 192 14.72 10.49 12.66
CA CYS A 192 15.77 9.49 12.81
C CYS A 192 17.12 10.01 12.26
N ALA A 193 18.20 9.30 12.49
CA ALA A 193 19.55 9.74 12.08
C ALA A 193 19.61 10.11 10.59
N SER A 194 19.11 9.24 9.69
CA SER A 194 19.12 9.47 8.25
C SER A 194 18.33 10.71 7.81
N CYS A 195 17.17 10.97 8.44
CA CYS A 195 16.38 12.16 8.14
C CYS A 195 17.03 13.43 8.66
N ARG A 196 17.62 13.39 9.86
CA ARG A 196 18.38 14.51 10.42
C ARG A 196 19.58 14.87 9.53
N ASP A 197 20.28 13.87 8.97
CA ASP A 197 21.38 14.11 8.04
C ASP A 197 20.88 14.76 6.74
N ALA A 198 19.72 14.33 6.23
CA ALA A 198 19.11 14.98 5.06
C ALA A 198 18.74 16.44 5.33
N TYR A 199 18.25 16.79 6.52
CA TYR A 199 17.95 18.18 6.92
C TYR A 199 19.23 19.02 7.01
N ARG A 200 20.32 18.47 7.59
CA ARG A 200 21.64 19.16 7.62
C ARG A 200 22.16 19.38 6.21
N ALA A 201 22.06 18.40 5.34
CA ALA A 201 22.45 18.52 3.94
C ALA A 201 21.66 19.60 3.18
N ALA A 202 20.41 19.87 3.61
CA ALA A 202 19.58 20.97 3.12
C ALA A 202 19.88 22.31 3.81
N GLY A 203 20.91 22.39 4.67
CA GLY A 203 21.30 23.60 5.39
C GLY A 203 20.45 23.95 6.62
N ALA A 204 19.62 23.04 7.11
CA ALA A 204 18.74 23.28 8.25
C ALA A 204 19.25 22.62 9.54
N ASP A 205 18.97 23.25 10.69
CA ASP A 205 19.18 22.65 12.00
C ASP A 205 18.05 21.66 12.32
N PRO A 206 18.34 20.35 12.45
CA PRO A 206 17.29 19.36 12.74
C PRO A 206 16.59 19.56 14.09
N ASP A 207 17.28 20.11 15.09
CA ASP A 207 16.67 20.39 16.40
C ASP A 207 15.76 21.61 16.34
N GLY A 208 16.14 22.63 15.56
CA GLY A 208 15.30 23.76 15.23
C GLY A 208 14.02 23.33 14.50
N LEU A 209 14.16 22.50 13.45
CA LEU A 209 13.01 21.95 12.72
C LEU A 209 12.09 21.16 13.65
N ALA A 210 12.64 20.29 14.51
CA ALA A 210 11.82 19.51 15.44
C ALA A 210 11.03 20.40 16.41
N ARG A 211 11.62 21.51 16.92
CA ARG A 211 10.90 22.49 17.76
C ARG A 211 9.74 23.14 17.00
N LEU A 212 9.98 23.57 15.76
CA LEU A 212 8.94 24.18 14.91
C LEU A 212 7.79 23.20 14.61
N VAL A 213 8.12 21.95 14.31
CA VAL A 213 7.12 20.90 14.05
C VAL A 213 6.29 20.62 15.30
N ARG A 214 6.89 20.54 16.48
CA ARG A 214 6.14 20.37 17.73
C ARG A 214 5.18 21.53 17.99
N ALA A 215 5.67 22.77 17.93
CA ALA A 215 4.82 23.95 18.11
C ALA A 215 3.63 23.98 17.13
N ALA A 216 3.85 23.53 15.86
CA ALA A 216 2.78 23.45 14.88
C ALA A 216 1.80 22.30 15.18
N ALA A 217 2.28 21.15 15.64
CA ALA A 217 1.45 20.00 15.99
C ALA A 217 0.61 20.26 17.25
N ASP A 218 1.16 21.02 18.21
CA ASP A 218 0.47 21.43 19.45
C ASP A 218 -0.48 22.63 19.23
N GLY A 219 -0.49 23.19 18.01
CA GLY A 219 -1.33 24.34 17.67
C GLY A 219 -0.86 25.69 18.25
N GLU A 220 0.38 25.76 18.75
CA GLU A 220 0.95 26.95 19.36
C GLU A 220 1.39 28.00 18.32
N ALA A 221 1.86 27.52 17.14
CA ALA A 221 2.30 28.38 16.06
C ALA A 221 2.16 27.68 14.69
N ALA A 222 1.98 28.46 13.62
CA ALA A 222 2.06 27.91 12.26
C ALA A 222 3.49 27.49 11.92
N LEU A 223 3.65 26.38 11.20
CA LEU A 223 4.94 25.98 10.67
C LEU A 223 5.41 26.97 9.60
N PRO A 224 6.60 27.61 9.74
CA PRO A 224 7.11 28.53 8.74
C PRO A 224 7.26 27.86 7.37
N ALA A 225 6.94 28.59 6.29
CA ALA A 225 6.96 28.06 4.93
C ALA A 225 8.33 27.52 4.52
N GLU A 226 9.42 28.17 4.92
CA GLU A 226 10.80 27.72 4.67
C GLU A 226 11.09 26.38 5.36
N ALA A 227 10.67 26.22 6.61
CA ALA A 227 10.80 24.96 7.32
C ALA A 227 9.95 23.84 6.67
N ALA A 228 8.72 24.15 6.27
CA ALA A 228 7.86 23.21 5.54
C ALA A 228 8.51 22.77 4.23
N ALA A 229 9.10 23.68 3.47
CA ALA A 229 9.77 23.38 2.21
C ALA A 229 10.98 22.42 2.38
N VAL A 230 11.79 22.60 3.42
CA VAL A 230 12.90 21.70 3.76
C VAL A 230 12.35 20.29 4.11
N LEU A 231 11.33 20.21 4.94
CA LEU A 231 10.72 18.96 5.39
C LEU A 231 10.06 18.21 4.22
N ASP A 232 9.28 18.90 3.41
CA ASP A 232 8.63 18.33 2.22
C ASP A 232 9.68 17.87 1.19
N GLY A 233 10.72 18.67 0.93
CA GLY A 233 11.78 18.32 0.00
C GLY A 233 12.58 17.08 0.43
N ALA A 234 12.99 17.02 1.69
CA ALA A 234 13.71 15.85 2.23
C ALA A 234 12.84 14.59 2.20
N ARG A 235 11.54 14.72 2.53
CA ARG A 235 10.57 13.63 2.49
C ARG A 235 10.35 13.12 1.07
N ALA A 236 10.08 14.01 0.11
CA ALA A 236 9.91 13.65 -1.29
C ALA A 236 11.15 12.94 -1.85
N ALA A 237 12.35 13.49 -1.60
CA ALA A 237 13.60 12.87 -2.03
C ALA A 237 13.83 11.47 -1.44
N ALA A 238 13.46 11.23 -0.17
CA ALA A 238 13.59 9.91 0.45
C ALA A 238 12.59 8.91 -0.15
N ALA A 239 11.32 9.31 -0.35
CA ALA A 239 10.30 8.47 -0.98
C ALA A 239 10.68 8.12 -2.43
N GLN A 240 11.16 9.10 -3.19
CA GLN A 240 11.63 8.89 -4.57
C GLN A 240 12.83 7.94 -4.63
N ARG A 241 13.80 8.05 -3.70
CA ARG A 241 14.92 7.10 -3.64
C ARG A 241 14.44 5.69 -3.33
N LEU A 242 13.50 5.51 -2.39
CA LEU A 242 12.94 4.20 -2.07
C LEU A 242 12.20 3.61 -3.27
N ALA A 243 11.24 4.32 -3.84
CA ALA A 243 10.48 3.84 -4.99
C ALA A 243 11.38 3.57 -6.21
N GLY A 244 12.34 4.46 -6.50
CA GLY A 244 13.28 4.28 -7.59
C GLY A 244 14.15 3.02 -7.44
N GLN A 245 14.66 2.73 -6.22
CA GLN A 245 15.43 1.51 -5.95
C GLN A 245 14.57 0.26 -6.07
N VAL A 246 13.32 0.30 -5.57
CA VAL A 246 12.36 -0.81 -5.69
C VAL A 246 12.04 -1.10 -7.16
N LEU A 247 11.67 -0.07 -7.92
CA LEU A 247 11.33 -0.22 -9.34
C LEU A 247 12.51 -0.73 -10.16
N ALA A 248 13.72 -0.19 -9.93
CA ALA A 248 14.93 -0.65 -10.60
C ALA A 248 15.22 -2.12 -10.29
N ALA A 249 15.06 -2.56 -9.03
CA ALA A 249 15.27 -3.95 -8.62
C ALA A 249 14.24 -4.89 -9.26
N VAL A 250 12.97 -4.50 -9.34
CA VAL A 250 11.94 -5.28 -10.05
C VAL A 250 12.25 -5.37 -11.54
N ARG A 251 12.62 -4.26 -12.19
CA ARG A 251 12.96 -4.27 -13.63
C ARG A 251 14.18 -5.14 -13.94
N ALA A 252 15.15 -5.21 -13.01
CA ALA A 252 16.30 -6.10 -13.15
C ALA A 252 15.92 -7.59 -13.00
N ALA A 253 15.04 -7.91 -12.06
CA ALA A 253 14.61 -9.28 -11.77
C ALA A 253 13.60 -9.82 -12.80
N ALA A 254 12.66 -8.99 -13.24
CA ALA A 254 11.56 -9.35 -14.15
C ALA A 254 11.28 -8.21 -15.14
N PRO A 255 12.10 -8.06 -16.20
CA PRO A 255 11.90 -7.05 -17.23
C PRO A 255 10.52 -7.22 -17.89
N GLY A 256 9.68 -6.21 -17.87
CA GLY A 256 8.34 -6.27 -18.46
C GLY A 256 7.22 -6.72 -17.54
N LEU A 257 7.49 -7.12 -16.28
CA LEU A 257 6.44 -7.33 -15.29
C LEU A 257 5.81 -5.98 -14.92
N PRO A 258 4.49 -5.78 -15.11
CA PRO A 258 3.83 -4.54 -14.72
C PRO A 258 3.91 -4.31 -13.21
N VAL A 259 4.17 -3.05 -12.81
CA VAL A 259 4.20 -2.62 -11.41
C VAL A 259 3.23 -1.46 -11.21
N LEU A 260 2.31 -1.61 -10.27
CA LEU A 260 1.43 -0.56 -9.80
C LEU A 260 1.84 -0.16 -8.38
N VAL A 261 1.72 1.12 -8.06
CA VAL A 261 2.08 1.65 -6.74
C VAL A 261 0.86 2.32 -6.13
N HIS A 262 0.55 1.97 -4.88
CA HIS A 262 -0.42 2.71 -4.09
C HIS A 262 0.11 4.12 -3.84
N ALA A 263 -0.62 5.12 -4.27
CA ALA A 263 -0.20 6.51 -4.17
C ALA A 263 -1.40 7.45 -4.02
N ASP A 264 -1.13 8.64 -3.49
CA ASP A 264 -2.04 9.78 -3.48
C ASP A 264 -1.33 10.96 -4.17
N PRO A 265 -2.01 11.74 -5.02
CA PRO A 265 -1.41 12.92 -5.65
C PRO A 265 -1.16 14.07 -4.66
N ASP A 266 -1.68 14.03 -3.44
CA ASP A 266 -1.28 14.94 -2.37
C ASP A 266 0.11 14.53 -1.83
N PRO A 267 1.16 15.35 -2.01
CA PRO A 267 2.52 15.00 -1.58
C PRO A 267 2.65 14.82 -0.07
N ARG A 268 1.68 15.28 0.72
CA ARG A 268 1.66 15.14 2.18
C ARG A 268 0.87 13.93 2.68
N ALA A 269 0.22 13.18 1.80
CA ALA A 269 -0.47 11.96 2.17
C ALA A 269 0.47 10.93 2.82
N VAL A 270 -0.06 10.18 3.78
CA VAL A 270 0.63 9.17 4.59
C VAL A 270 -0.18 7.87 4.63
N GLY A 271 0.43 6.80 5.09
CA GLY A 271 -0.24 5.50 5.22
C GLY A 271 -0.08 4.60 4.01
N ALA A 272 -1.11 3.81 3.72
CA ALA A 272 -1.10 2.80 2.66
C ALA A 272 -0.86 3.38 1.26
N ASN A 273 -1.41 4.58 1.00
CA ASN A 273 -1.25 5.36 -0.22
C ASN A 273 -0.41 6.63 0.05
N PRO A 274 0.93 6.51 0.12
CA PRO A 274 1.77 7.67 0.40
C PRO A 274 1.75 8.67 -0.76
N GLY A 275 2.01 9.94 -0.42
CA GLY A 275 2.02 11.03 -1.40
C GLY A 275 3.13 10.92 -2.43
N TYR A 276 2.75 10.97 -3.71
CA TYR A 276 3.65 11.03 -4.86
C TYR A 276 3.11 11.96 -5.95
N ASP A 277 4.02 12.64 -6.62
CA ASP A 277 3.70 13.24 -7.93
C ASP A 277 3.48 12.12 -8.96
N PRO A 278 2.28 11.96 -9.55
CA PRO A 278 2.01 10.91 -10.54
C PRO A 278 2.86 11.05 -11.81
N GLY A 279 3.25 12.27 -12.18
CA GLY A 279 4.13 12.54 -13.33
C GLY A 279 5.53 11.98 -13.12
N TRP A 280 6.07 12.11 -11.89
CA TRP A 280 7.33 11.50 -11.52
C TRP A 280 7.20 9.97 -11.36
N LEU A 281 6.20 9.52 -10.61
CA LEU A 281 6.05 8.10 -10.25
C LEU A 281 5.87 7.19 -11.48
N CYS A 282 5.12 7.66 -12.47
CA CYS A 282 4.83 6.92 -13.71
C CYS A 282 5.62 7.45 -14.91
N GLY A 283 6.62 8.30 -14.68
CA GLY A 283 7.54 8.79 -15.72
C GLY A 283 8.46 7.70 -16.27
N PRO A 284 9.41 8.05 -17.14
CA PRO A 284 10.32 7.10 -17.76
C PRO A 284 11.06 6.21 -16.75
N GLY A 285 10.95 4.90 -16.86
CA GLY A 285 11.52 3.93 -15.91
C GLY A 285 10.76 3.77 -14.59
N GLY A 286 9.66 4.48 -14.42
CA GLY A 286 8.79 4.44 -13.25
C GLY A 286 7.81 3.27 -13.21
N ALA A 287 6.75 3.43 -12.45
CA ALA A 287 5.64 2.48 -12.34
C ALA A 287 4.76 2.51 -13.60
N ASP A 288 4.11 1.38 -13.90
CA ASP A 288 3.16 1.27 -15.02
C ASP A 288 1.79 1.86 -14.65
N GLY A 289 1.55 2.11 -13.37
CA GLY A 289 0.31 2.70 -12.90
C GLY A 289 0.29 3.00 -11.41
N VAL A 290 -0.82 3.61 -11.01
CA VAL A 290 -1.12 3.97 -9.63
C VAL A 290 -2.39 3.27 -9.16
N VAL A 291 -2.45 2.97 -7.86
CA VAL A 291 -3.62 2.46 -7.16
C VAL A 291 -4.09 3.51 -6.17
N LEU A 292 -5.31 4.00 -6.35
CA LEU A 292 -5.89 5.07 -5.55
C LEU A 292 -6.88 4.51 -4.53
N ALA A 293 -6.85 5.02 -3.31
CA ALA A 293 -7.81 4.68 -2.26
C ALA A 293 -9.14 5.44 -2.46
N CYS A 294 -9.97 4.97 -3.38
CA CYS A 294 -11.29 5.53 -3.66
C CYS A 294 -12.37 4.97 -2.71
N THR A 295 -12.05 4.89 -1.41
CA THR A 295 -12.94 4.32 -0.39
C THR A 295 -13.97 5.32 0.14
N ASP A 296 -13.71 6.61 -0.02
CA ASP A 296 -14.69 7.67 0.24
C ASP A 296 -15.34 8.10 -1.08
N PRO A 297 -16.63 7.83 -1.28
CA PRO A 297 -17.33 8.16 -2.54
C PRO A 297 -17.42 9.66 -2.83
N VAL A 298 -17.26 10.53 -1.82
CA VAL A 298 -17.32 11.98 -1.99
C VAL A 298 -16.07 12.51 -2.70
N THR A 299 -14.90 11.99 -2.33
CA THR A 299 -13.61 12.47 -2.82
C THR A 299 -13.03 11.62 -3.96
N ALA A 300 -13.55 10.41 -4.17
CA ALA A 300 -13.00 9.42 -5.11
C ALA A 300 -12.86 9.94 -6.55
N ALA A 301 -13.89 10.58 -7.09
CA ALA A 301 -13.86 11.07 -8.47
C ALA A 301 -12.83 12.20 -8.68
N ASP A 302 -12.72 13.13 -7.72
CA ASP A 302 -11.71 14.19 -7.74
C ASP A 302 -10.29 13.62 -7.65
N LEU A 303 -10.07 12.64 -6.76
CA LEU A 303 -8.80 11.95 -6.61
C LEU A 303 -8.35 11.31 -7.93
N VAL A 304 -9.25 10.59 -8.61
CA VAL A 304 -8.99 9.98 -9.92
C VAL A 304 -8.71 11.04 -10.97
N ALA A 305 -9.50 12.10 -11.06
CA ALA A 305 -9.36 13.17 -12.07
C ALA A 305 -8.03 13.92 -11.92
N ARG A 306 -7.64 14.29 -10.70
CA ARG A 306 -6.34 14.92 -10.43
C ARG A 306 -5.18 14.03 -10.85
N THR A 307 -5.26 12.74 -10.51
CA THR A 307 -4.24 11.76 -10.91
C THR A 307 -4.17 11.60 -12.43
N ALA A 308 -5.31 11.46 -13.10
CA ALA A 308 -5.37 11.31 -14.56
C ALA A 308 -4.82 12.54 -15.30
N THR A 309 -4.99 13.73 -14.72
CA THR A 309 -4.44 14.97 -15.28
C THR A 309 -2.92 15.07 -15.13
N ALA A 310 -2.38 14.58 -14.00
CA ALA A 310 -0.94 14.69 -13.68
C ALA A 310 -0.10 13.53 -14.24
N ALA A 311 -0.69 12.35 -14.44
CA ALA A 311 0.02 11.16 -14.88
C ALA A 311 0.32 11.20 -16.40
N PRO A 312 1.44 10.60 -16.85
CA PRO A 312 1.73 10.45 -18.28
C PRO A 312 0.64 9.68 -19.02
N PRO A 313 0.44 9.95 -20.33
CA PRO A 313 -0.49 9.18 -21.15
C PRO A 313 -0.19 7.67 -21.12
N GLY A 314 -1.23 6.85 -21.00
CA GLY A 314 -1.09 5.39 -20.93
C GLY A 314 -0.86 4.82 -19.53
N THR A 315 -0.73 5.67 -18.50
CA THR A 315 -0.65 5.25 -17.10
C THR A 315 -1.93 4.47 -16.72
N ARG A 316 -1.74 3.32 -16.09
CA ARG A 316 -2.84 2.55 -15.49
C ARG A 316 -3.30 3.24 -14.21
N ILE A 317 -4.57 3.56 -14.08
CA ILE A 317 -5.16 4.18 -12.89
C ILE A 317 -6.20 3.23 -12.33
N ALA A 318 -5.85 2.55 -11.25
CA ALA A 318 -6.71 1.60 -10.54
C ALA A 318 -7.41 2.31 -9.39
N ALA A 319 -8.74 2.35 -9.41
CA ALA A 319 -9.55 2.89 -8.31
C ALA A 319 -9.96 1.75 -7.37
N THR A 320 -9.55 1.80 -6.11
CA THR A 320 -9.94 0.86 -5.07
C THR A 320 -11.23 1.30 -4.41
N LEU A 321 -12.29 0.50 -4.57
CA LEU A 321 -13.61 0.73 -4.00
C LEU A 321 -13.83 -0.18 -2.79
N LEU A 322 -14.47 0.34 -1.74
CA LEU A 322 -14.79 -0.43 -0.54
C LEU A 322 -16.18 -1.08 -0.69
N ALA A 323 -16.22 -2.39 -0.93
CA ALA A 323 -17.45 -3.13 -1.17
C ALA A 323 -18.03 -3.80 0.09
N VAL A 324 -17.23 -3.93 1.16
CA VAL A 324 -17.62 -4.70 2.36
C VAL A 324 -18.35 -3.78 3.35
N ALA A 325 -19.64 -4.01 3.56
CA ALA A 325 -20.46 -3.22 4.47
C ALA A 325 -19.92 -3.23 5.91
N GLY A 326 -19.45 -4.37 6.39
CA GLY A 326 -18.85 -4.52 7.72
C GLY A 326 -17.55 -3.72 7.93
N LEU A 327 -16.94 -3.21 6.86
CA LEU A 327 -15.77 -2.33 6.89
C LEU A 327 -16.13 -0.86 6.60
N GLY A 328 -17.41 -0.52 6.55
CA GLY A 328 -17.90 0.83 6.25
C GLY A 328 -18.16 1.08 4.76
N GLY A 329 -18.08 0.07 3.90
CA GLY A 329 -18.45 0.17 2.49
C GLY A 329 -19.96 0.27 2.29
N ASP A 330 -20.35 0.73 1.11
CA ASP A 330 -21.76 0.74 0.68
C ASP A 330 -21.93 -0.11 -0.60
N PRO A 331 -22.24 -1.40 -0.46
CA PRO A 331 -22.47 -2.30 -1.60
C PRO A 331 -23.57 -1.81 -2.56
N ALA A 332 -24.58 -1.12 -2.06
CA ALA A 332 -25.69 -0.63 -2.89
C ALA A 332 -25.26 0.45 -3.88
N SER A 333 -24.29 1.27 -3.52
CA SER A 333 -23.76 2.34 -4.38
C SER A 333 -22.53 1.92 -5.20
N LEU A 334 -22.02 0.70 -5.05
CA LEU A 334 -20.76 0.25 -5.65
C LEU A 334 -20.71 0.45 -7.18
N THR A 335 -21.79 0.14 -7.88
CA THR A 335 -21.88 0.32 -9.34
C THR A 335 -21.83 1.81 -9.74
N ALA A 336 -22.49 2.69 -8.96
CA ALA A 336 -22.45 4.14 -9.20
C ALA A 336 -21.06 4.72 -8.91
N GLN A 337 -20.40 4.29 -7.82
CA GLN A 337 -19.02 4.67 -7.51
C GLN A 337 -18.06 4.26 -8.64
N ALA A 338 -18.20 3.04 -9.14
CA ALA A 338 -17.41 2.55 -10.26
C ALA A 338 -17.63 3.36 -11.54
N ALA A 339 -18.88 3.74 -11.83
CA ALA A 339 -19.20 4.58 -12.98
C ALA A 339 -18.57 5.97 -12.85
N ALA A 340 -18.64 6.58 -11.66
CA ALA A 340 -18.01 7.87 -11.37
C ALA A 340 -16.48 7.81 -11.50
N ALA A 341 -15.84 6.78 -10.96
CA ALA A 341 -14.40 6.59 -11.09
C ALA A 341 -13.97 6.42 -12.56
N ARG A 342 -14.72 5.67 -13.34
CA ARG A 342 -14.50 5.52 -14.80
C ARG A 342 -14.61 6.84 -15.53
N ALA A 343 -15.67 7.60 -15.27
CA ALA A 343 -15.89 8.90 -15.88
C ALA A 343 -14.78 9.90 -15.54
N ALA A 344 -14.19 9.78 -14.37
CA ALA A 344 -13.05 10.58 -13.90
C ALA A 344 -11.69 10.14 -14.49
N GLY A 345 -11.60 9.00 -15.19
CA GLY A 345 -10.38 8.55 -15.85
C GLY A 345 -9.76 7.27 -15.29
N ALA A 346 -10.40 6.56 -14.36
CA ALA A 346 -9.92 5.25 -13.92
C ALA A 346 -9.94 4.25 -15.08
N THR A 347 -8.82 3.53 -15.26
CA THR A 347 -8.65 2.50 -16.29
C THR A 347 -8.91 1.11 -15.75
N GLU A 348 -8.87 0.93 -14.44
CA GLU A 348 -9.07 -0.34 -13.73
C GLU A 348 -9.85 -0.10 -12.43
N LEU A 349 -10.53 -1.15 -11.96
CA LEU A 349 -11.16 -1.16 -10.64
C LEU A 349 -10.54 -2.23 -9.77
N ARG A 350 -10.42 -1.93 -8.48
CA ARG A 350 -10.11 -2.88 -7.41
C ARG A 350 -11.25 -2.87 -6.40
N VAL A 351 -11.65 -4.02 -5.93
CA VAL A 351 -12.69 -4.15 -4.90
C VAL A 351 -12.06 -4.67 -3.61
N TYR A 352 -12.12 -3.86 -2.57
CA TYR A 352 -11.66 -4.24 -1.25
C TYR A 352 -12.84 -4.73 -0.42
N HIS A 353 -12.94 -5.98 -0.04
CA HIS A 353 -12.09 -7.15 -0.12
C HIS A 353 -12.98 -8.39 -0.32
N ALA A 354 -12.81 -9.18 -1.41
CA ALA A 354 -13.74 -10.28 -1.71
C ALA A 354 -13.67 -11.43 -0.70
N GLY A 355 -12.52 -11.65 -0.05
CA GLY A 355 -12.38 -12.68 0.99
C GLY A 355 -13.09 -12.33 2.31
N LEU A 356 -13.35 -11.04 2.55
CA LEU A 356 -14.03 -10.53 3.76
C LEU A 356 -15.52 -10.26 3.52
N ALA A 357 -15.97 -10.34 2.26
CA ALA A 357 -17.31 -10.00 1.81
C ALA A 357 -18.36 -11.01 2.30
N ASP A 358 -19.52 -10.53 2.68
CA ASP A 358 -20.68 -11.38 2.94
C ASP A 358 -21.44 -11.73 1.64
N PRO A 359 -22.51 -12.55 1.66
CA PRO A 359 -23.24 -12.88 0.44
C PRO A 359 -23.87 -11.68 -0.27
N GLY A 360 -24.29 -10.64 0.47
CA GLY A 360 -24.83 -9.41 -0.10
C GLY A 360 -23.74 -8.58 -0.79
N ASP A 361 -22.59 -8.42 -0.12
CA ASP A 361 -21.40 -7.77 -0.69
C ASP A 361 -20.93 -8.48 -1.97
N LEU A 362 -20.86 -9.82 -1.97
CA LEU A 362 -20.50 -10.61 -3.15
C LEU A 362 -21.52 -10.48 -4.29
N ALA A 363 -22.81 -10.33 -3.98
CA ALA A 363 -23.83 -10.06 -5.00
C ALA A 363 -23.62 -8.69 -5.65
N ALA A 364 -23.29 -7.66 -4.89
CA ALA A 364 -22.96 -6.34 -5.41
C ALA A 364 -21.69 -6.37 -6.30
N ILE A 365 -20.64 -7.08 -5.87
CA ILE A 365 -19.42 -7.27 -6.66
C ILE A 365 -19.75 -7.98 -8.00
N ARG A 366 -20.58 -9.02 -7.98
CA ARG A 366 -21.03 -9.71 -9.19
C ARG A 366 -21.78 -8.78 -10.12
N THR A 367 -22.66 -7.95 -9.60
CA THR A 367 -23.42 -6.94 -10.38
C THR A 367 -22.46 -5.94 -11.04
N LEU A 368 -21.45 -5.46 -10.31
CA LEU A 368 -20.41 -4.58 -10.84
C LEU A 368 -19.66 -5.18 -12.02
N CYS A 369 -19.41 -6.49 -12.01
CA CYS A 369 -18.64 -7.20 -13.03
C CYS A 369 -19.48 -7.59 -14.27
N GLN A 370 -20.80 -7.46 -14.23
CA GLN A 370 -21.64 -7.73 -15.38
C GLN A 370 -21.46 -6.64 -16.46
N PRO A 371 -21.44 -7.00 -17.75
CA PRO A 371 -21.46 -5.98 -18.80
C PRO A 371 -22.72 -5.10 -18.64
N ALA A 372 -22.53 -3.80 -18.81
CA ALA A 372 -23.67 -2.89 -18.92
C ALA A 372 -24.51 -3.34 -20.11
N GLY A 373 -25.77 -3.70 -19.87
CA GLY A 373 -26.69 -4.15 -20.89
C GLY A 373 -27.00 -3.08 -21.92
#